data_27a50b50c1d0bf2768c0762ae89a0bc3
#
_entry.id   27a50b50c1d0bf2768c0762ae89a0bc3
#
_cell.length_a   1.000
_cell.length_b   1.000
_cell.length_c   1.000
_cell.angle_alpha   90.00
_cell.angle_beta   90.00
_cell.angle_gamma   90.00
#
_symmetry.space_group_name_H-M   'P 1'
#
loop_
_entity.id
_entity.type
_entity.pdbx_description
1 polymer ?
#
loop_
_entity_poly.entity_id
_entity_poly.type
_entity_poly.pdbx_seq_one_letter_code
_entity_poly.pdbx_strand_id
1 'polypeptide(L)'
;MMKLNMWMIANRLANYEIEMKIDADAEPVLNSTLPYYVPGCVYISAVGQDVLCESGQGYIRIRDLGISDAYLLIQGIFDWYQDWVDKTNDAIMSADFEKLVHLCQLAFGNPVMLQDSNYCLLGMAGPFGEGGMPPEWEHIKKNGQSSVEGYECMSRALQYAEKVYRQNVRQFKGNPHAPVPNGGLHATIIFQGRGYEKLTILESTRKINRGDICLLEYISRRMAIYAAAVSGETRKFLDNEVLEDLAAGGTVPQEKIRYFQSVIENGRPGKYAVMLVDFFDQARRGDLRALQLLKNIVYRQYPVVNSLIVKGKLLLLLYSGRPEILAEQILKSIGKCGYQKDLQAGLSCEFYDLSELGFFFEQAMRAKSASTGGVARFYDMAVDYLMENTGPQRLCACEPTLRRMWNEGGDKRMGVLTLKAYLGEERSSKRASEKLFIHKNTLTYRIKYLKESTGWDLENTYIRDYLRLSAYILEKSEIAEIRK
;
A
#
# COMPACT_ATOMS: atom_id res chain seq x y z
N MET A 1 -11.69 24.10 -22.69
CA MET A 1 -13.13 24.07 -22.32
C MET A 1 -13.61 22.62 -22.37
N MET A 2 -14.33 22.16 -21.34
CA MET A 2 -14.95 20.84 -21.34
C MET A 2 -16.16 20.85 -22.27
N LYS A 3 -16.28 19.83 -23.13
CA LYS A 3 -17.49 19.64 -23.94
C LYS A 3 -18.51 18.83 -23.14
N LEU A 4 -19.80 19.13 -23.32
CA LEU A 4 -20.89 18.43 -22.66
C LEU A 4 -21.60 17.46 -23.62
N ASN A 5 -22.44 16.59 -23.09
CA ASN A 5 -23.47 15.88 -23.82
C ASN A 5 -24.87 16.21 -23.27
N MET A 6 -25.91 15.78 -23.95
CA MET A 6 -27.29 16.09 -23.53
C MET A 6 -27.64 15.45 -22.17
N TRP A 7 -27.05 14.32 -21.77
CA TRP A 7 -27.22 13.72 -20.47
C TRP A 7 -26.66 14.58 -19.32
N MET A 8 -25.49 15.19 -19.54
CA MET A 8 -24.89 16.11 -18.56
C MET A 8 -25.77 17.35 -18.35
N ILE A 9 -26.38 17.85 -19.41
CA ILE A 9 -27.34 18.95 -19.34
C ILE A 9 -28.58 18.51 -18.57
N ALA A 10 -29.19 17.37 -18.92
CA ALA A 10 -30.35 16.81 -18.23
C ALA A 10 -30.11 16.61 -16.72
N ASN A 11 -28.91 16.16 -16.33
CA ASN A 11 -28.53 15.97 -14.93
C ASN A 11 -28.57 17.27 -14.10
N ARG A 12 -28.53 18.45 -14.73
CA ARG A 12 -28.61 19.76 -14.06
C ARG A 12 -30.01 20.37 -14.07
N LEU A 13 -30.97 19.66 -14.67
CA LEU A 13 -32.37 20.14 -14.79
C LEU A 13 -33.34 19.40 -13.83
N ALA A 14 -32.80 18.79 -12.75
CA ALA A 14 -33.60 18.03 -11.79
C ALA A 14 -34.73 18.80 -11.11
N ASN A 15 -34.65 20.14 -11.06
CA ASN A 15 -35.67 21.01 -10.48
C ASN A 15 -36.77 21.43 -11.49
N TYR A 16 -36.69 20.97 -12.74
CA TYR A 16 -37.62 21.29 -13.80
C TYR A 16 -38.41 20.07 -14.23
N GLU A 17 -39.62 20.23 -14.63
CA GLU A 17 -40.39 19.17 -15.26
C GLU A 17 -39.94 19.03 -16.71
N ILE A 18 -39.26 17.93 -17.00
CA ILE A 18 -38.63 17.69 -18.33
C ILE A 18 -39.19 16.40 -18.96
N GLU A 19 -39.33 16.45 -20.28
CA GLU A 19 -39.50 15.30 -21.14
C GLU A 19 -38.24 15.21 -22.02
N MET A 20 -37.64 14.03 -22.17
CA MET A 20 -36.40 13.91 -22.91
C MET A 20 -36.34 12.62 -23.72
N LYS A 21 -35.67 12.73 -24.88
CA LYS A 21 -35.24 11.58 -25.68
C LYS A 21 -33.81 11.85 -26.11
N ILE A 22 -32.87 11.19 -25.44
CA ILE A 22 -31.43 11.40 -25.63
C ILE A 22 -30.82 10.08 -26.07
N ASP A 23 -29.87 10.12 -27.02
CA ASP A 23 -29.12 8.97 -27.44
C ASP A 23 -28.38 8.33 -26.23
N ALA A 24 -28.50 7.00 -26.10
CA ALA A 24 -27.85 6.27 -25.01
C ALA A 24 -26.33 6.41 -25.04
N ASP A 25 -25.74 6.54 -26.23
CA ASP A 25 -24.29 6.64 -26.45
C ASP A 25 -23.81 8.06 -26.72
N ALA A 26 -24.59 9.08 -26.31
CA ALA A 26 -24.30 10.49 -26.53
C ALA A 26 -22.89 10.86 -26.01
N GLU A 27 -22.05 11.36 -26.90
CA GLU A 27 -20.67 11.77 -26.62
C GLU A 27 -20.57 13.25 -26.24
N PRO A 28 -19.57 13.68 -25.46
CA PRO A 28 -19.38 15.08 -25.07
C PRO A 28 -18.84 15.91 -26.24
N VAL A 29 -19.72 16.46 -27.05
CA VAL A 29 -19.39 17.27 -28.25
C VAL A 29 -19.95 18.70 -28.20
N LEU A 30 -20.86 18.98 -27.26
CA LEU A 30 -21.55 20.26 -27.15
C LEU A 30 -20.69 21.34 -26.49
N ASN A 31 -20.62 22.52 -27.09
CA ASN A 31 -19.76 23.63 -26.63
C ASN A 31 -20.53 24.81 -26.03
N SER A 32 -21.77 25.04 -26.48
CA SER A 32 -22.59 26.22 -26.10
C SER A 32 -24.05 26.01 -26.52
N THR A 33 -24.84 27.01 -26.29
CA THR A 33 -26.22 27.10 -26.80
C THR A 33 -26.34 28.28 -27.80
N LEU A 34 -27.16 28.11 -28.86
CA LEU A 34 -27.36 29.08 -29.91
C LEU A 34 -28.87 29.18 -30.30
N PRO A 35 -29.33 30.33 -30.81
CA PRO A 35 -30.71 30.50 -31.30
C PRO A 35 -31.00 29.84 -32.64
N TYR A 36 -30.00 29.21 -33.25
CA TYR A 36 -30.12 28.52 -34.52
C TYR A 36 -29.29 27.24 -34.49
N TYR A 37 -29.65 26.25 -35.28
CA TYR A 37 -28.98 24.98 -35.30
C TYR A 37 -27.54 25.10 -35.82
N VAL A 38 -26.59 24.67 -34.97
CA VAL A 38 -25.18 24.50 -35.34
C VAL A 38 -24.69 23.16 -34.77
N PRO A 39 -24.02 22.33 -35.59
CA PRO A 39 -23.42 21.11 -35.06
C PRO A 39 -22.49 21.38 -33.86
N GLY A 40 -22.65 20.60 -32.76
CA GLY A 40 -21.89 20.81 -31.53
C GLY A 40 -22.43 21.89 -30.59
N CYS A 41 -23.63 22.42 -30.85
CA CYS A 41 -24.34 23.33 -29.96
C CYS A 41 -25.74 22.81 -29.66
N VAL A 42 -26.31 23.31 -28.55
CA VAL A 42 -27.71 23.12 -28.23
C VAL A 42 -28.53 24.22 -28.89
N TYR A 43 -29.50 23.83 -29.69
CA TYR A 43 -30.47 24.76 -30.30
C TYR A 43 -31.71 24.82 -29.42
N ILE A 44 -32.19 26.03 -29.17
CA ILE A 44 -33.36 26.27 -28.29
C ILE A 44 -34.47 26.88 -29.10
N SER A 45 -35.68 26.30 -29.07
CA SER A 45 -36.88 26.74 -29.74
C SER A 45 -38.08 26.71 -28.84
N ALA A 46 -39.06 27.60 -29.08
CA ALA A 46 -40.33 27.63 -28.33
C ALA A 46 -41.32 26.62 -28.97
N VAL A 47 -42.02 25.86 -28.10
CA VAL A 47 -43.06 24.92 -28.51
C VAL A 47 -44.26 25.12 -27.58
N GLY A 48 -45.16 26.06 -27.97
CA GLY A 48 -46.27 26.50 -27.13
C GLY A 48 -45.77 27.25 -25.88
N GLN A 49 -46.10 26.75 -24.68
CA GLN A 49 -45.60 27.28 -23.39
C GLN A 49 -44.31 26.63 -22.92
N ASP A 50 -43.82 25.63 -23.67
CA ASP A 50 -42.63 24.88 -23.35
C ASP A 50 -41.46 25.32 -24.24
N VAL A 51 -40.28 24.90 -23.84
CA VAL A 51 -39.06 25.09 -24.63
C VAL A 51 -38.48 23.73 -24.99
N LEU A 52 -38.04 23.61 -26.23
CA LEU A 52 -37.34 22.45 -26.76
C LEU A 52 -35.84 22.78 -26.93
N CYS A 53 -34.99 22.03 -26.24
CA CYS A 53 -33.55 22.09 -26.36
C CYS A 53 -33.10 20.89 -27.18
N GLU A 54 -32.59 21.13 -28.40
CA GLU A 54 -32.23 20.06 -29.36
C GLU A 54 -30.76 20.07 -29.71
N SER A 55 -30.25 18.92 -30.03
CA SER A 55 -28.92 18.73 -30.65
C SER A 55 -28.92 17.48 -31.49
N GLY A 56 -27.77 17.17 -32.16
CA GLY A 56 -27.60 15.88 -32.86
C GLY A 56 -27.68 14.63 -31.95
N GLN A 57 -27.84 14.82 -30.66
CA GLN A 57 -27.93 13.71 -29.65
C GLN A 57 -29.35 13.49 -29.11
N GLY A 58 -30.34 14.22 -29.63
CA GLY A 58 -31.71 14.16 -29.17
C GLY A 58 -32.23 15.49 -28.62
N TYR A 59 -33.26 15.44 -27.76
CA TYR A 59 -33.89 16.63 -27.23
C TYR A 59 -34.23 16.51 -25.73
N ILE A 60 -34.35 17.70 -25.11
CA ILE A 60 -34.92 17.91 -23.77
C ILE A 60 -35.99 18.99 -23.93
N ARG A 61 -37.24 18.67 -23.58
CA ARG A 61 -38.35 19.59 -23.48
C ARG A 61 -38.50 20.01 -22.04
N ILE A 62 -38.50 21.30 -21.78
CA ILE A 62 -38.69 21.91 -20.46
C ILE A 62 -40.03 22.56 -20.43
N ARG A 63 -40.90 22.18 -19.49
CA ARG A 63 -42.25 22.69 -19.37
C ARG A 63 -42.30 24.07 -18.69
N ASP A 64 -43.27 24.87 -19.08
CA ASP A 64 -43.59 26.17 -18.46
C ASP A 64 -42.38 27.13 -18.32
N LEU A 65 -41.51 27.16 -19.34
CA LEU A 65 -40.32 28.01 -19.35
C LEU A 65 -40.27 28.89 -20.58
N GLY A 66 -39.97 30.18 -20.39
CA GLY A 66 -39.78 31.14 -21.47
C GLY A 66 -38.44 30.90 -22.23
N ILE A 67 -38.42 31.22 -23.54
CA ILE A 67 -37.25 30.98 -24.38
C ILE A 67 -35.99 31.71 -23.88
N SER A 68 -36.17 32.99 -23.38
CA SER A 68 -35.04 33.77 -22.86
C SER A 68 -34.47 33.14 -21.58
N ASP A 69 -35.38 32.66 -20.70
CA ASP A 69 -34.96 32.01 -19.45
C ASP A 69 -34.30 30.66 -19.73
N ALA A 70 -34.75 29.91 -20.75
CA ALA A 70 -34.13 28.69 -21.19
C ALA A 70 -32.72 28.93 -21.72
N TYR A 71 -32.49 30.01 -22.48
CA TYR A 71 -31.14 30.38 -22.91
C TYR A 71 -30.21 30.63 -21.73
N LEU A 72 -30.63 31.44 -20.76
CA LEU A 72 -29.85 31.73 -19.56
C LEU A 72 -29.62 30.46 -18.74
N LEU A 73 -30.61 29.59 -18.61
CA LEU A 73 -30.50 28.33 -17.89
C LEU A 73 -29.48 27.38 -18.55
N ILE A 74 -29.60 27.13 -19.85
CA ILE A 74 -28.71 26.23 -20.56
C ILE A 74 -27.29 26.79 -20.64
N GLN A 75 -27.12 28.09 -20.89
CA GLN A 75 -25.79 28.72 -20.85
C GLN A 75 -25.20 28.63 -19.45
N GLY A 76 -26.00 28.88 -18.40
CA GLY A 76 -25.55 28.73 -17.00
C GLY A 76 -25.10 27.31 -16.67
N ILE A 77 -25.64 26.28 -17.34
CA ILE A 77 -25.14 24.89 -17.19
C ILE A 77 -23.73 24.74 -17.78
N PHE A 78 -23.47 25.32 -18.95
CA PHE A 78 -22.12 25.32 -19.56
C PHE A 78 -21.12 26.06 -18.66
N ASP A 79 -21.50 27.23 -18.17
CA ASP A 79 -20.66 28.05 -17.27
C ASP A 79 -20.39 27.32 -15.95
N TRP A 80 -21.40 26.65 -15.39
CA TRP A 80 -21.26 25.84 -14.19
C TRP A 80 -20.24 24.70 -14.37
N TYR A 81 -20.30 23.95 -15.49
CA TYR A 81 -19.33 22.89 -15.73
C TYR A 81 -17.92 23.42 -15.98
N GLN A 82 -17.79 24.61 -16.59
CA GLN A 82 -16.48 25.23 -16.76
C GLN A 82 -15.86 25.63 -15.41
N ASP A 83 -16.62 26.31 -14.54
CA ASP A 83 -16.20 26.66 -13.17
C ASP A 83 -15.87 25.42 -12.35
N TRP A 84 -16.70 24.37 -12.49
CA TRP A 84 -16.45 23.08 -11.84
C TRP A 84 -15.14 22.42 -12.31
N VAL A 85 -14.82 22.47 -13.60
CA VAL A 85 -13.55 21.98 -14.15
C VAL A 85 -12.36 22.72 -13.54
N ASP A 86 -12.43 24.04 -13.45
CA ASP A 86 -11.33 24.84 -12.93
C ASP A 86 -11.11 24.53 -11.44
N LYS A 87 -12.17 24.50 -10.63
CA LYS A 87 -12.11 24.12 -9.21
C LYS A 87 -11.61 22.68 -8.98
N THR A 88 -12.01 21.77 -9.86
CA THR A 88 -11.58 20.36 -9.80
C THR A 88 -10.10 20.22 -10.15
N ASN A 89 -9.62 20.93 -11.17
CA ASN A 89 -8.20 20.97 -11.50
C ASN A 89 -7.36 21.52 -10.35
N ASP A 90 -7.80 22.60 -9.72
CA ASP A 90 -7.12 23.18 -8.55
C ASP A 90 -7.05 22.18 -7.38
N ALA A 91 -8.15 21.49 -7.09
CA ALA A 91 -8.20 20.47 -6.04
C ALA A 91 -7.25 19.30 -6.35
N ILE A 92 -7.18 18.85 -7.61
CA ILE A 92 -6.25 17.80 -8.05
C ILE A 92 -4.80 18.28 -7.89
N MET A 93 -4.48 19.50 -8.38
CA MET A 93 -3.12 20.03 -8.35
C MET A 93 -2.60 20.30 -6.93
N SER A 94 -3.50 20.66 -6.01
CA SER A 94 -3.16 20.86 -4.59
C SER A 94 -3.24 19.60 -3.75
N ALA A 95 -3.60 18.44 -4.34
CA ALA A 95 -3.88 17.18 -3.64
C ALA A 95 -4.95 17.32 -2.51
N ASP A 96 -5.87 18.26 -2.65
CA ASP A 96 -7.00 18.43 -1.75
C ASP A 96 -8.13 17.45 -2.14
N PHE A 97 -7.94 16.20 -1.73
CA PHE A 97 -8.83 15.11 -2.10
C PHE A 97 -10.21 15.19 -1.44
N GLU A 98 -10.34 15.82 -0.26
CA GLU A 98 -11.64 16.05 0.35
C GLU A 98 -12.47 17.07 -0.47
N LYS A 99 -11.84 18.17 -0.88
CA LYS A 99 -12.46 19.14 -1.80
C LYS A 99 -12.82 18.51 -3.14
N LEU A 100 -11.92 17.66 -3.68
CA LEU A 100 -12.14 16.96 -4.94
C LEU A 100 -13.40 16.08 -4.88
N VAL A 101 -13.56 15.22 -3.86
CA VAL A 101 -14.73 14.34 -3.76
C VAL A 101 -16.01 15.13 -3.54
N HIS A 102 -15.94 16.26 -2.85
CA HIS A 102 -17.09 17.14 -2.66
C HIS A 102 -17.55 17.78 -3.98
N LEU A 103 -16.60 18.27 -4.79
CA LEU A 103 -16.88 18.78 -6.14
C LEU A 103 -17.44 17.69 -7.04
N CYS A 104 -16.90 16.48 -6.98
CA CYS A 104 -17.43 15.33 -7.70
C CYS A 104 -18.85 15.00 -7.28
N GLN A 105 -19.14 14.99 -5.97
CA GLN A 105 -20.47 14.71 -5.45
C GLN A 105 -21.52 15.74 -5.97
N LEU A 106 -21.14 17.01 -6.03
CA LEU A 106 -22.01 18.06 -6.60
C LEU A 106 -22.32 17.82 -8.09
N ALA A 107 -21.35 17.27 -8.85
CA ALA A 107 -21.54 17.01 -10.28
C ALA A 107 -22.33 15.73 -10.54
N PHE A 108 -22.04 14.66 -9.82
CA PHE A 108 -22.72 13.38 -9.97
C PHE A 108 -24.08 13.31 -9.31
N GLY A 109 -24.34 14.12 -8.28
CA GLY A 109 -25.56 14.02 -7.48
C GLY A 109 -25.73 12.71 -6.73
N ASN A 110 -24.69 11.92 -6.63
CA ASN A 110 -24.59 10.62 -6.00
C ASN A 110 -23.40 10.57 -5.04
N PRO A 111 -23.35 9.63 -4.05
CA PRO A 111 -22.21 9.49 -3.17
C PRO A 111 -20.93 9.13 -3.92
N VAL A 112 -19.83 9.76 -3.52
CA VAL A 112 -18.50 9.61 -4.12
C VAL A 112 -17.49 9.23 -3.07
N MET A 113 -16.60 8.30 -3.38
CA MET A 113 -15.47 7.90 -2.56
C MET A 113 -14.21 7.84 -3.40
N LEU A 114 -13.14 8.41 -2.88
CA LEU A 114 -11.79 8.30 -3.42
C LEU A 114 -10.91 7.52 -2.44
N GLN A 115 -10.22 6.52 -2.96
CA GLN A 115 -9.25 5.71 -2.22
C GLN A 115 -7.91 5.71 -2.96
N ASP A 116 -6.82 5.49 -2.22
CA ASP A 116 -5.51 5.26 -2.80
C ASP A 116 -5.37 3.85 -3.41
N SER A 117 -4.21 3.54 -3.97
CA SER A 117 -3.88 2.21 -4.51
C SER A 117 -4.03 1.09 -3.47
N ASN A 118 -3.94 1.43 -2.19
CA ASN A 118 -4.00 0.52 -1.06
C ASN A 118 -5.39 0.45 -0.41
N TYR A 119 -6.44 1.00 -1.05
CA TYR A 119 -7.81 1.07 -0.53
C TYR A 119 -7.97 1.86 0.78
N CYS A 120 -7.00 2.76 1.08
CA CYS A 120 -7.16 3.73 2.15
C CYS A 120 -7.99 4.91 1.68
N LEU A 121 -8.85 5.41 2.56
CA LEU A 121 -9.73 6.54 2.27
C LEU A 121 -8.93 7.83 2.10
N LEU A 122 -9.08 8.48 0.94
CA LEU A 122 -8.56 9.83 0.67
C LEU A 122 -9.65 10.90 0.80
N GLY A 123 -10.91 10.52 0.54
CA GLY A 123 -12.05 11.41 0.71
C GLY A 123 -13.36 10.70 0.41
N MET A 124 -14.45 11.18 1.02
CA MET A 124 -15.80 10.64 0.85
C MET A 124 -16.83 11.76 0.99
N ALA A 125 -17.77 11.82 0.05
CA ALA A 125 -18.87 12.76 0.07
C ALA A 125 -20.19 12.09 -0.32
N GLY A 126 -21.30 12.47 0.34
CA GLY A 126 -22.66 12.00 0.05
C GLY A 126 -23.61 13.16 -0.13
N PRO A 127 -24.80 13.01 -0.74
CA PRO A 127 -25.89 12.44 0.04
C PRO A 127 -26.08 10.94 -0.18
N PHE A 128 -26.46 10.24 0.85
CA PHE A 128 -26.93 8.85 0.78
C PHE A 128 -28.46 8.91 0.75
N GLY A 129 -29.08 8.19 -0.21
CA GLY A 129 -30.53 8.12 -0.35
C GLY A 129 -31.23 7.49 0.85
N GLU A 130 -32.48 7.12 0.71
CA GLU A 130 -33.32 6.53 1.80
C GLU A 130 -32.72 5.27 2.43
N GLY A 131 -31.88 4.52 1.67
CA GLY A 131 -31.17 3.35 2.18
C GLY A 131 -30.00 3.65 3.12
N GLY A 132 -29.65 4.91 3.34
CA GLY A 132 -28.52 5.31 4.17
C GLY A 132 -27.16 4.97 3.57
N MET A 133 -26.11 5.11 4.39
CA MET A 133 -24.75 4.76 4.01
C MET A 133 -24.58 3.23 4.04
N PRO A 134 -24.02 2.61 2.98
CA PRO A 134 -23.75 1.16 2.99
C PRO A 134 -22.81 0.76 4.13
N PRO A 135 -22.96 -0.44 4.72
CA PRO A 135 -22.15 -0.91 5.84
C PRO A 135 -20.64 -0.82 5.58
N GLU A 136 -20.20 -1.17 4.37
CA GLU A 136 -18.77 -1.07 4.00
C GLU A 136 -18.28 0.38 3.96
N TRP A 137 -19.12 1.32 3.48
CA TRP A 137 -18.77 2.75 3.47
C TRP A 137 -18.72 3.34 4.88
N GLU A 138 -19.60 2.89 5.78
CA GLU A 138 -19.53 3.23 7.22
C GLU A 138 -18.23 2.69 7.84
N HIS A 139 -17.88 1.44 7.52
CA HIS A 139 -16.63 0.84 7.97
C HIS A 139 -15.42 1.64 7.48
N ILE A 140 -15.37 1.97 6.18
CA ILE A 140 -14.29 2.77 5.58
C ILE A 140 -14.21 4.15 6.22
N LYS A 141 -15.34 4.82 6.44
CA LYS A 141 -15.38 6.13 7.09
C LYS A 141 -14.82 6.09 8.51
N LYS A 142 -15.15 5.04 9.27
CA LYS A 142 -14.71 4.86 10.65
C LYS A 142 -13.24 4.43 10.76
N ASN A 143 -12.81 3.50 9.92
CA ASN A 143 -11.50 2.85 10.01
C ASN A 143 -10.48 3.39 8.99
N GLY A 144 -10.93 4.21 8.03
CA GLY A 144 -10.14 4.84 7.00
C GLY A 144 -9.63 3.90 5.91
N GLN A 145 -10.16 2.68 5.82
CA GLN A 145 -9.80 1.69 4.79
C GLN A 145 -10.90 0.65 4.63
N SER A 146 -10.89 -0.07 3.50
CA SER A 146 -11.81 -1.16 3.23
C SER A 146 -11.67 -2.31 4.23
N SER A 147 -12.80 -2.96 4.54
CA SER A 147 -12.82 -4.27 5.22
C SER A 147 -12.35 -5.38 4.26
N VAL A 148 -12.00 -6.55 4.79
CA VAL A 148 -11.68 -7.72 3.96
C VAL A 148 -12.87 -8.12 3.10
N GLU A 149 -14.03 -8.20 3.72
CA GLU A 149 -15.27 -8.60 3.06
C GLU A 149 -15.70 -7.60 1.98
N GLY A 150 -15.61 -6.29 2.28
CA GLY A 150 -15.88 -5.23 1.31
C GLY A 150 -14.90 -5.24 0.14
N TYR A 151 -13.61 -5.43 0.40
CA TYR A 151 -12.59 -5.59 -0.64
C TYR A 151 -12.87 -6.79 -1.55
N GLU A 152 -13.18 -7.96 -0.98
CA GLU A 152 -13.50 -9.15 -1.76
C GLU A 152 -14.77 -9.00 -2.58
N CYS A 153 -15.79 -8.37 -1.99
CA CYS A 153 -17.04 -8.06 -2.67
C CYS A 153 -16.80 -7.15 -3.87
N MET A 154 -16.10 -6.04 -3.68
CA MET A 154 -15.79 -5.10 -4.74
C MET A 154 -14.90 -5.71 -5.82
N SER A 155 -13.89 -6.50 -5.44
CA SER A 155 -13.02 -7.20 -6.40
C SER A 155 -13.80 -8.16 -7.27
N ARG A 156 -14.75 -8.92 -6.71
CA ARG A 156 -15.65 -9.79 -7.46
C ARG A 156 -16.57 -8.99 -8.38
N ALA A 157 -17.20 -7.93 -7.86
CA ALA A 157 -18.08 -7.08 -8.66
C ALA A 157 -17.32 -6.48 -9.86
N LEU A 158 -16.09 -6.03 -9.68
CA LEU A 158 -15.26 -5.46 -10.74
C LEU A 158 -14.73 -6.52 -11.74
N GLN A 159 -14.58 -7.76 -11.32
CA GLN A 159 -14.21 -8.87 -12.22
C GLN A 159 -15.27 -9.14 -13.28
N TYR A 160 -16.57 -9.04 -12.88
CA TYR A 160 -17.73 -9.25 -13.75
C TYR A 160 -18.32 -7.95 -14.30
N ALA A 161 -17.76 -6.77 -13.95
CA ALA A 161 -18.26 -5.50 -14.42
C ALA A 161 -17.95 -5.31 -15.92
N GLU A 162 -18.93 -4.83 -16.65
CA GLU A 162 -18.76 -4.47 -18.06
C GLU A 162 -17.76 -3.31 -18.19
N LYS A 163 -16.81 -3.42 -19.13
CA LYS A 163 -15.98 -2.31 -19.54
C LYS A 163 -16.82 -1.32 -20.31
N VAL A 164 -17.23 -0.25 -19.66
CA VAL A 164 -18.16 0.71 -20.26
C VAL A 164 -17.47 1.70 -21.19
N TYR A 165 -16.12 1.86 -21.11
CA TYR A 165 -15.40 2.78 -21.99
C TYR A 165 -13.87 2.53 -22.12
N ARG A 166 -13.23 3.39 -22.96
CA ARG A 166 -11.81 3.30 -23.38
C ARG A 166 -10.77 3.39 -22.26
N GLN A 167 -11.15 3.82 -21.05
CA GLN A 167 -10.25 3.91 -19.90
C GLN A 167 -10.93 3.29 -18.69
N ASN A 168 -10.40 2.27 -18.13
CA ASN A 168 -10.62 1.64 -16.80
C ASN A 168 -11.86 2.05 -15.96
N VAL A 169 -12.87 2.68 -16.58
CA VAL A 169 -14.18 2.96 -16.01
C VAL A 169 -15.04 1.72 -16.18
N ARG A 170 -15.59 1.24 -15.09
CA ARG A 170 -16.45 0.06 -15.04
C ARG A 170 -17.75 0.38 -14.36
N GLN A 171 -18.85 -0.08 -14.91
CA GLN A 171 -20.15 -0.08 -14.26
C GLN A 171 -20.39 -1.44 -13.60
N PHE A 172 -20.69 -1.44 -12.31
CA PHE A 172 -21.03 -2.64 -11.56
C PHE A 172 -22.48 -2.63 -11.12
N LYS A 173 -23.07 -3.81 -11.06
CA LYS A 173 -24.46 -3.99 -10.62
C LYS A 173 -24.51 -4.16 -9.10
N GLY A 174 -25.57 -3.64 -8.48
CA GLY A 174 -25.83 -3.84 -7.06
C GLY A 174 -26.18 -5.29 -6.73
N ASN A 175 -25.86 -5.69 -5.51
CA ASN A 175 -26.28 -6.96 -4.92
C ASN A 175 -26.84 -6.70 -3.52
N PRO A 176 -28.14 -6.87 -3.27
CA PRO A 176 -28.77 -6.58 -1.99
C PRO A 176 -28.16 -7.29 -0.78
N HIS A 177 -27.48 -8.40 -1.01
CA HIS A 177 -26.86 -9.22 0.04
C HIS A 177 -25.37 -8.92 0.24
N ALA A 178 -24.83 -7.91 -0.47
CA ALA A 178 -23.44 -7.52 -0.38
C ALA A 178 -23.22 -6.38 0.63
N PRO A 179 -22.01 -6.22 1.19
CA PRO A 179 -21.64 -5.07 2.03
C PRO A 179 -21.81 -3.71 1.32
N VAL A 180 -21.89 -3.71 -0.02
CA VAL A 180 -22.27 -2.58 -0.86
C VAL A 180 -23.43 -3.03 -1.74
N PRO A 181 -24.68 -2.82 -1.30
CA PRO A 181 -25.87 -3.30 -2.02
C PRO A 181 -26.14 -2.54 -3.32
N ASN A 182 -25.64 -1.32 -3.44
CA ASN A 182 -25.86 -0.43 -4.57
C ASN A 182 -25.01 -0.82 -5.78
N GLY A 183 -25.51 -0.58 -6.98
CA GLY A 183 -24.70 -0.50 -8.18
C GLY A 183 -23.90 0.82 -8.25
N GLY A 184 -23.06 0.98 -9.25
CA GLY A 184 -22.29 2.20 -9.38
C GLY A 184 -21.29 2.21 -10.52
N LEU A 185 -20.48 3.25 -10.52
CA LEU A 185 -19.31 3.40 -11.39
C LEU A 185 -18.04 3.31 -10.58
N HIS A 186 -17.02 2.72 -11.17
CA HIS A 186 -15.69 2.65 -10.59
C HIS A 186 -14.64 2.98 -11.65
N ALA A 187 -13.72 3.85 -11.31
CA ALA A 187 -12.55 4.15 -12.14
C ALA A 187 -11.27 3.88 -11.34
N THR A 188 -10.36 3.13 -11.94
CA THR A 188 -8.98 3.02 -11.46
C THR A 188 -8.12 3.99 -12.26
N ILE A 189 -7.50 4.94 -11.59
CA ILE A 189 -6.56 5.90 -12.19
C ILE A 189 -5.25 5.16 -12.46
N ILE A 190 -4.89 5.00 -13.74
CA ILE A 190 -3.70 4.26 -14.16
C ILE A 190 -2.70 5.22 -14.82
N PHE A 191 -1.45 5.13 -14.37
CA PHE A 191 -0.32 5.78 -15.03
C PHE A 191 0.83 4.77 -15.18
N GLN A 192 1.43 4.69 -16.37
CA GLN A 192 2.50 3.73 -16.71
C GLN A 192 2.18 2.26 -16.32
N GLY A 193 0.93 1.84 -16.54
CA GLY A 193 0.48 0.48 -16.23
C GLY A 193 0.22 0.18 -14.76
N ARG A 194 0.43 1.14 -13.85
CA ARG A 194 0.18 1.00 -12.41
C ARG A 194 -1.11 1.74 -12.01
N GLY A 195 -1.91 1.11 -11.15
CA GLY A 195 -3.10 1.73 -10.55
C GLY A 195 -2.70 2.58 -9.35
N TYR A 196 -3.17 3.81 -9.33
CA TYR A 196 -2.90 4.77 -8.25
C TYR A 196 -4.11 4.94 -7.35
N GLU A 197 -5.04 5.79 -7.73
CA GLU A 197 -6.25 6.07 -6.97
C GLU A 197 -7.44 5.31 -7.57
N LYS A 198 -8.49 5.20 -6.77
CA LYS A 198 -9.76 4.56 -7.14
C LYS A 198 -10.91 5.48 -6.81
N LEU A 199 -11.65 5.90 -7.83
CA LEU A 199 -12.83 6.75 -7.67
C LEU A 199 -14.09 5.91 -7.87
N THR A 200 -14.94 5.85 -6.85
CA THR A 200 -16.18 5.07 -6.85
C THR A 200 -17.37 5.98 -6.64
N ILE A 201 -18.41 5.82 -7.48
CA ILE A 201 -19.69 6.54 -7.40
C ILE A 201 -20.77 5.49 -7.20
N LEU A 202 -21.59 5.64 -6.14
CA LEU A 202 -22.70 4.72 -5.89
C LEU A 202 -24.00 5.25 -6.51
N GLU A 203 -24.77 4.37 -7.11
CA GLU A 203 -26.13 4.66 -7.54
C GLU A 203 -27.05 4.60 -6.31
N SER A 204 -27.21 5.73 -5.63
CA SER A 204 -27.97 5.84 -4.38
C SER A 204 -29.10 6.86 -4.45
N THR A 205 -28.81 8.05 -4.93
CA THR A 205 -29.76 9.17 -4.98
C THR A 205 -30.50 9.23 -6.32
N ARG A 206 -29.78 8.95 -7.40
CA ARG A 206 -30.35 8.90 -8.76
C ARG A 206 -29.67 7.81 -9.60
N LYS A 207 -30.33 7.42 -10.68
CA LYS A 207 -29.79 6.48 -11.66
C LYS A 207 -28.59 7.08 -12.39
N ILE A 208 -27.59 6.24 -12.60
CA ILE A 208 -26.40 6.57 -13.38
C ILE A 208 -26.74 6.55 -14.87
N ASN A 209 -26.23 7.52 -15.61
CA ASN A 209 -26.44 7.61 -17.06
C ASN A 209 -25.12 7.89 -17.80
N ARG A 210 -25.21 8.06 -19.12
CA ARG A 210 -24.04 8.30 -19.98
C ARG A 210 -23.26 9.56 -19.63
N GLY A 211 -23.94 10.61 -19.14
CA GLY A 211 -23.30 11.84 -18.68
C GLY A 211 -22.33 11.60 -17.53
N ASP A 212 -22.71 10.72 -16.59
CA ASP A 212 -21.87 10.37 -15.45
C ASP A 212 -20.62 9.59 -15.87
N ILE A 213 -20.78 8.67 -16.83
CA ILE A 213 -19.66 7.90 -17.37
C ILE A 213 -18.64 8.85 -18.01
N CYS A 214 -19.09 9.76 -18.87
CA CYS A 214 -18.21 10.74 -19.54
C CYS A 214 -17.53 11.67 -18.54
N LEU A 215 -18.24 12.07 -17.49
CA LEU A 215 -17.69 12.92 -16.42
C LEU A 215 -16.62 12.17 -15.61
N LEU A 216 -16.86 10.91 -15.25
CA LEU A 216 -15.88 10.10 -14.52
C LEU A 216 -14.62 9.85 -15.37
N GLU A 217 -14.76 9.62 -16.66
CA GLU A 217 -13.63 9.52 -17.58
C GLU A 217 -12.80 10.81 -17.63
N TYR A 218 -13.47 11.96 -17.69
CA TYR A 218 -12.80 13.26 -17.69
C TYR A 218 -11.94 13.44 -16.44
N ILE A 219 -12.49 13.18 -15.25
CA ILE A 219 -11.78 13.29 -13.96
C ILE A 219 -10.62 12.31 -13.91
N SER A 220 -10.85 11.05 -14.28
CA SER A 220 -9.83 10.00 -14.27
C SER A 220 -8.62 10.36 -15.12
N ARG A 221 -8.82 10.99 -16.29
CA ARG A 221 -7.74 11.49 -17.14
C ARG A 221 -6.95 12.62 -16.45
N ARG A 222 -7.64 13.56 -15.80
CA ARG A 222 -6.98 14.67 -15.10
C ARG A 222 -6.14 14.18 -13.92
N MET A 223 -6.68 13.26 -13.14
CA MET A 223 -5.94 12.63 -12.04
C MET A 223 -4.73 11.82 -12.54
N ALA A 224 -4.86 11.12 -13.67
CA ALA A 224 -3.73 10.41 -14.27
C ALA A 224 -2.59 11.35 -14.71
N ILE A 225 -2.91 12.54 -15.27
CA ILE A 225 -1.92 13.57 -15.62
C ILE A 225 -1.23 14.10 -14.36
N TYR A 226 -1.98 14.35 -13.28
CA TYR A 226 -1.42 14.74 -11.98
C TYR A 226 -0.51 13.65 -11.40
N ALA A 227 -0.96 12.39 -11.39
CA ALA A 227 -0.14 11.26 -10.94
C ALA A 227 1.18 11.15 -11.74
N ALA A 228 1.14 11.48 -13.04
CA ALA A 228 2.32 11.56 -13.90
C ALA A 228 3.29 12.68 -13.45
N ALA A 229 2.76 13.87 -13.18
CA ALA A 229 3.56 15.04 -12.78
C ALA A 229 4.19 14.85 -11.40
N VAL A 230 3.44 14.29 -10.44
CA VAL A 230 3.90 14.06 -9.05
C VAL A 230 4.84 12.85 -8.93
N SER A 231 4.71 11.84 -9.78
CA SER A 231 5.59 10.66 -9.76
C SER A 231 7.06 10.98 -10.07
N GLY A 232 7.35 12.12 -10.71
CA GLY A 232 8.73 12.60 -10.94
C GLY A 232 9.41 13.20 -9.71
N GLU A 233 8.66 13.72 -8.73
CA GLU A 233 9.24 14.49 -7.62
C GLU A 233 9.07 13.87 -6.23
N THR A 234 8.01 13.10 -5.96
CA THR A 234 7.65 12.75 -4.58
C THR A 234 7.64 11.25 -4.26
N ARG A 235 7.66 10.37 -5.25
CA ARG A 235 7.67 8.93 -5.00
C ARG A 235 9.10 8.37 -5.05
N LYS A 236 9.84 8.54 -4.00
CA LYS A 236 10.87 7.58 -3.58
C LYS A 236 10.22 6.24 -3.23
N PHE A 237 9.36 5.71 -4.11
CA PHE A 237 8.96 4.32 -4.02
C PHE A 237 10.18 3.51 -4.37
N LEU A 238 10.71 2.92 -3.36
CA LEU A 238 11.65 1.84 -3.44
C LEU A 238 11.17 0.88 -4.50
N ASP A 239 12.01 0.63 -5.46
CA ASP A 239 11.69 -0.23 -6.58
C ASP A 239 11.37 -1.61 -6.03
N ASN A 240 10.09 -2.00 -5.99
CA ASN A 240 9.69 -3.29 -5.46
C ASN A 240 10.41 -4.43 -6.19
N GLU A 241 10.81 -4.23 -7.44
CA GLU A 241 11.61 -5.18 -8.22
C GLU A 241 12.95 -5.46 -7.54
N VAL A 242 13.65 -4.44 -6.99
CA VAL A 242 14.92 -4.63 -6.27
C VAL A 242 14.71 -5.50 -5.04
N LEU A 243 13.65 -5.27 -4.26
CA LEU A 243 13.34 -6.10 -3.10
C LEU A 243 12.91 -7.51 -3.47
N GLU A 244 12.12 -7.67 -4.53
CA GLU A 244 11.69 -8.96 -5.05
C GLU A 244 12.88 -9.78 -5.51
N ASP A 245 13.78 -9.18 -6.29
CA ASP A 245 15.00 -9.82 -6.78
C ASP A 245 15.91 -10.22 -5.62
N LEU A 246 16.16 -9.32 -4.66
CA LEU A 246 16.98 -9.62 -3.49
C LEU A 246 16.34 -10.72 -2.62
N ALA A 247 15.03 -10.68 -2.39
CA ALA A 247 14.31 -11.70 -1.61
C ALA A 247 14.29 -13.06 -2.34
N ALA A 248 14.34 -13.06 -3.67
CA ALA A 248 14.45 -14.27 -4.47
C ALA A 248 15.88 -14.83 -4.53
N GLY A 249 16.88 -14.12 -4.01
CA GLY A 249 18.30 -14.47 -4.14
C GLY A 249 18.89 -14.10 -5.50
N GLY A 250 18.25 -13.20 -6.24
CA GLY A 250 18.70 -12.69 -7.53
C GLY A 250 19.88 -11.71 -7.40
N THR A 251 20.54 -11.46 -8.51
CA THR A 251 21.68 -10.52 -8.58
C THR A 251 21.17 -9.13 -8.94
N VAL A 252 21.33 -8.17 -8.02
CA VAL A 252 21.00 -6.77 -8.23
C VAL A 252 22.30 -5.94 -8.31
N PRO A 253 22.42 -4.99 -9.26
CA PRO A 253 23.60 -4.13 -9.35
C PRO A 253 23.86 -3.37 -8.04
N GLN A 254 25.10 -3.34 -7.61
CA GLN A 254 25.50 -2.78 -6.31
C GLN A 254 25.18 -1.28 -6.16
N GLU A 255 25.16 -0.53 -7.27
CA GLU A 255 24.75 0.87 -7.27
C GLU A 255 23.26 1.04 -6.93
N LYS A 256 22.40 0.15 -7.45
CA LYS A 256 20.96 0.14 -7.11
C LYS A 256 20.76 -0.19 -5.63
N ILE A 257 21.50 -1.17 -5.10
CA ILE A 257 21.42 -1.54 -3.67
C ILE A 257 21.83 -0.37 -2.79
N ARG A 258 22.95 0.29 -3.08
CA ARG A 258 23.43 1.46 -2.31
C ARG A 258 22.46 2.63 -2.34
N TYR A 259 21.89 2.92 -3.52
CA TYR A 259 20.86 3.94 -3.63
C TYR A 259 19.66 3.59 -2.75
N PHE A 260 19.21 2.35 -2.81
CA PHE A 260 18.11 1.82 -2.04
C PHE A 260 18.35 1.92 -0.53
N GLN A 261 19.54 1.52 -0.07
CA GLN A 261 19.97 1.67 1.32
C GLN A 261 19.92 3.12 1.76
N SER A 262 20.49 4.04 0.97
CA SER A 262 20.53 5.48 1.31
C SER A 262 19.11 6.06 1.48
N VAL A 263 18.15 5.59 0.72
CA VAL A 263 16.74 6.03 0.80
C VAL A 263 16.07 5.49 2.07
N ILE A 264 16.26 4.21 2.41
CA ILE A 264 15.69 3.60 3.62
C ILE A 264 16.31 4.20 4.88
N GLU A 265 17.62 4.27 4.90
CA GLU A 265 18.37 4.74 6.06
C GLU A 265 18.15 6.22 6.31
N ASN A 266 18.05 7.03 5.26
CA ASN A 266 17.81 8.47 5.32
C ASN A 266 18.66 9.18 6.38
N GLY A 267 19.95 8.79 6.50
CA GLY A 267 20.90 9.33 7.48
C GLY A 267 20.65 8.91 8.94
N ARG A 268 19.68 8.00 9.21
CA ARG A 268 19.39 7.52 10.57
C ARG A 268 20.17 6.24 10.86
N PRO A 269 20.73 6.07 12.08
CA PRO A 269 21.35 4.82 12.47
C PRO A 269 20.27 3.75 12.69
N GLY A 270 20.51 2.54 12.19
CA GLY A 270 19.56 1.44 12.34
C GLY A 270 20.15 0.11 11.88
N LYS A 271 19.33 -0.91 11.97
CA LYS A 271 19.60 -2.26 11.51
C LYS A 271 18.41 -2.74 10.71
N TYR A 272 18.67 -3.58 9.71
CA TYR A 272 17.62 -4.26 8.96
C TYR A 272 17.15 -5.52 9.67
N ALA A 273 15.90 -5.88 9.46
CA ALA A 273 15.37 -7.21 9.69
C ALA A 273 14.25 -7.49 8.69
N VAL A 274 14.08 -8.75 8.32
CA VAL A 274 12.97 -9.21 7.49
C VAL A 274 11.90 -9.82 8.40
N MET A 275 10.68 -9.33 8.30
CA MET A 275 9.51 -9.95 8.91
C MET A 275 8.61 -10.49 7.81
N LEU A 276 8.24 -11.76 7.90
CA LEU A 276 7.26 -12.38 7.02
C LEU A 276 5.97 -12.65 7.77
N VAL A 277 4.85 -12.27 7.17
CA VAL A 277 3.51 -12.49 7.73
C VAL A 277 2.67 -13.29 6.74
N ASP A 278 1.91 -14.25 7.27
CA ASP A 278 0.98 -15.08 6.52
C ASP A 278 -0.15 -15.54 7.44
N PHE A 279 -1.19 -16.16 6.88
CA PHE A 279 -2.28 -16.73 7.67
C PHE A 279 -1.94 -18.12 8.21
N PHE A 280 -2.37 -18.38 9.43
CA PHE A 280 -2.21 -19.69 10.08
C PHE A 280 -3.11 -20.74 9.42
N ASP A 281 -4.35 -20.37 9.09
CA ASP A 281 -5.31 -21.24 8.41
C ASP A 281 -4.81 -21.62 7.01
N GLN A 282 -4.74 -22.91 6.74
CA GLN A 282 -4.32 -23.44 5.45
C GLN A 282 -5.21 -22.96 4.29
N ALA A 283 -6.50 -22.76 4.54
CA ALA A 283 -7.44 -22.25 3.54
C ALA A 283 -7.17 -20.79 3.14
N ARG A 284 -6.52 -20.01 4.00
CA ARG A 284 -6.16 -18.60 3.78
C ARG A 284 -4.68 -18.38 3.46
N ARG A 285 -3.84 -19.41 3.55
CA ARG A 285 -2.42 -19.28 3.24
C ARG A 285 -2.22 -18.80 1.80
N GLY A 286 -1.47 -17.70 1.65
CA GLY A 286 -1.22 -17.09 0.36
C GLY A 286 -2.43 -16.38 -0.25
N ASP A 287 -3.48 -16.10 0.53
CA ASP A 287 -4.57 -15.24 0.07
C ASP A 287 -4.06 -13.83 -0.21
N LEU A 288 -3.78 -13.58 -1.49
CA LEU A 288 -3.21 -12.32 -1.97
C LEU A 288 -4.06 -11.11 -1.61
N ARG A 289 -5.39 -11.28 -1.50
CA ARG A 289 -6.32 -10.20 -1.19
C ARG A 289 -6.21 -9.80 0.27
N ALA A 290 -6.23 -10.80 1.15
CA ALA A 290 -6.06 -10.57 2.57
C ALA A 290 -4.65 -10.03 2.90
N LEU A 291 -3.61 -10.56 2.26
CA LEU A 291 -2.24 -10.04 2.39
C LEU A 291 -2.12 -8.59 1.90
N GLN A 292 -2.84 -8.21 0.83
CA GLN A 292 -2.87 -6.82 0.37
C GLN A 292 -3.49 -5.88 1.41
N LEU A 293 -4.52 -6.32 2.12
CA LEU A 293 -5.12 -5.54 3.21
C LEU A 293 -4.17 -5.39 4.41
N LEU A 294 -3.47 -6.47 4.78
CA LEU A 294 -2.44 -6.38 5.83
C LEU A 294 -1.32 -5.40 5.43
N LYS A 295 -0.87 -5.46 4.18
CA LYS A 295 0.10 -4.51 3.62
C LYS A 295 -0.40 -3.07 3.78
N ASN A 296 -1.67 -2.81 3.50
CA ASN A 296 -2.27 -1.48 3.60
C ASN A 296 -2.32 -0.97 5.04
N ILE A 297 -2.65 -1.85 6.01
CA ILE A 297 -2.62 -1.51 7.44
C ILE A 297 -1.21 -1.07 7.85
N VAL A 298 -0.19 -1.85 7.44
CA VAL A 298 1.22 -1.52 7.73
C VAL A 298 1.62 -0.21 7.08
N TYR A 299 1.34 -0.02 5.80
CA TYR A 299 1.67 1.21 5.07
C TYR A 299 1.09 2.46 5.73
N ARG A 300 -0.17 2.39 6.17
CA ARG A 300 -0.85 3.52 6.81
C ARG A 300 -0.26 3.89 8.17
N GLN A 301 0.04 2.89 8.99
CA GLN A 301 0.49 3.11 10.37
C GLN A 301 2.02 3.23 10.48
N TYR A 302 2.74 2.65 9.52
CA TYR A 302 4.20 2.59 9.47
C TYR A 302 4.70 2.91 8.06
N PRO A 303 4.53 4.15 7.56
CA PRO A 303 4.84 4.51 6.16
C PRO A 303 6.33 4.39 5.81
N VAL A 304 7.20 4.26 6.80
CA VAL A 304 8.65 4.05 6.62
C VAL A 304 9.02 2.57 6.45
N VAL A 305 8.08 1.65 6.68
CA VAL A 305 8.29 0.22 6.51
C VAL A 305 8.02 -0.18 5.06
N ASN A 306 9.05 -0.74 4.42
CA ASN A 306 8.90 -1.25 3.07
C ASN A 306 8.18 -2.59 3.09
N SER A 307 7.09 -2.70 2.35
CA SER A 307 6.23 -3.86 2.35
C SER A 307 5.89 -4.33 0.94
N LEU A 308 6.02 -5.63 0.69
CA LEU A 308 5.63 -6.24 -0.58
C LEU A 308 5.13 -7.68 -0.37
N ILE A 309 4.42 -8.20 -1.36
CA ILE A 309 3.95 -9.59 -1.33
C ILE A 309 4.88 -10.43 -2.22
N VAL A 310 5.62 -11.35 -1.59
CA VAL A 310 6.58 -12.24 -2.26
C VAL A 310 6.21 -13.68 -1.98
N LYS A 311 6.12 -14.51 -3.01
CA LYS A 311 5.83 -15.94 -2.90
C LYS A 311 4.58 -16.22 -2.01
N GLY A 312 3.53 -15.39 -2.16
CA GLY A 312 2.29 -15.53 -1.39
C GLY A 312 2.42 -15.21 0.10
N LYS A 313 3.36 -14.35 0.51
CA LYS A 313 3.56 -13.88 1.88
C LYS A 313 3.80 -12.38 1.90
N LEU A 314 3.37 -11.71 2.95
CA LEU A 314 3.68 -10.31 3.17
C LEU A 314 5.09 -10.19 3.77
N LEU A 315 6.01 -9.66 2.97
CA LEU A 315 7.36 -9.29 3.39
C LEU A 315 7.33 -7.85 3.90
N LEU A 316 7.88 -7.63 5.08
CA LEU A 316 8.13 -6.33 5.67
C LEU A 316 9.65 -6.20 5.90
N LEU A 317 10.27 -5.24 5.21
CA LEU A 317 11.65 -4.87 5.48
C LEU A 317 11.66 -3.78 6.56
N LEU A 318 12.09 -4.15 7.73
CA LEU A 318 12.18 -3.27 8.89
C LEU A 318 13.56 -2.61 8.93
N TYR A 319 13.60 -1.31 9.19
CA TYR A 319 14.83 -0.58 9.47
C TYR A 319 14.65 0.29 10.70
N SER A 320 15.30 -0.07 11.79
CA SER A 320 15.23 0.69 13.05
C SER A 320 16.39 0.34 13.99
N GLY A 321 16.54 1.09 15.09
CA GLY A 321 17.48 0.76 16.16
C GLY A 321 17.13 -0.55 16.88
N ARG A 322 15.84 -0.94 16.88
CA ARG A 322 15.31 -2.17 17.51
C ARG A 322 14.21 -2.78 16.63
N PRO A 323 14.58 -3.48 15.54
CA PRO A 323 13.62 -4.06 14.59
C PRO A 323 12.65 -5.05 15.24
N GLU A 324 13.07 -5.77 16.28
CA GLU A 324 12.24 -6.73 17.01
C GLU A 324 11.04 -6.06 17.70
N ILE A 325 11.26 -4.89 18.33
CA ILE A 325 10.19 -4.11 18.96
C ILE A 325 9.21 -3.59 17.89
N LEU A 326 9.75 -3.11 16.78
CA LEU A 326 8.95 -2.64 15.65
C LEU A 326 8.08 -3.77 15.09
N ALA A 327 8.63 -4.97 14.93
CA ALA A 327 7.89 -6.15 14.47
C ALA A 327 6.71 -6.49 15.38
N GLU A 328 6.90 -6.48 16.70
CA GLU A 328 5.84 -6.72 17.68
C GLU A 328 4.75 -5.64 17.64
N GLN A 329 5.14 -4.37 17.51
CA GLN A 329 4.20 -3.25 17.38
C GLN A 329 3.35 -3.39 16.11
N ILE A 330 3.95 -3.74 14.99
CA ILE A 330 3.26 -3.95 13.72
C ILE A 330 2.25 -5.10 13.85
N LEU A 331 2.68 -6.26 14.38
CA LEU A 331 1.78 -7.40 14.52
C LEU A 331 0.61 -7.09 15.46
N LYS A 332 0.87 -6.39 16.56
CA LYS A 332 -0.19 -5.94 17.48
C LYS A 332 -1.19 -4.97 16.80
N SER A 333 -0.69 -4.10 15.92
CA SER A 333 -1.54 -3.17 15.16
C SER A 333 -2.41 -3.90 14.15
N ILE A 334 -1.85 -4.86 13.42
CA ILE A 334 -2.61 -5.75 12.52
C ILE A 334 -3.65 -6.54 13.32
N GLY A 335 -3.28 -7.06 14.49
CA GLY A 335 -4.18 -7.82 15.37
C GLY A 335 -5.40 -7.03 15.82
N LYS A 336 -5.25 -5.74 16.13
CA LYS A 336 -6.38 -4.86 16.49
C LYS A 336 -7.43 -4.72 15.39
N CYS A 337 -7.06 -4.98 14.15
CA CYS A 337 -7.97 -4.96 13.00
C CYS A 337 -8.72 -6.29 12.79
N GLY A 338 -8.74 -7.18 13.80
CA GLY A 338 -9.51 -8.44 13.77
C GLY A 338 -8.72 -9.69 13.40
N TYR A 339 -7.41 -9.58 13.11
CA TYR A 339 -6.59 -10.71 12.61
C TYR A 339 -5.73 -11.42 13.66
N GLN A 340 -5.82 -11.05 14.92
CA GLN A 340 -4.84 -11.44 15.97
C GLN A 340 -4.65 -12.96 16.15
N LYS A 341 -5.68 -13.78 15.86
CA LYS A 341 -5.63 -15.24 16.05
C LYS A 341 -5.23 -16.01 14.79
N ASP A 342 -5.22 -15.36 13.64
CA ASP A 342 -5.11 -16.03 12.35
C ASP A 342 -3.73 -15.83 11.68
N LEU A 343 -2.81 -15.10 12.31
CA LEU A 343 -1.54 -14.74 11.71
C LEU A 343 -0.38 -15.55 12.24
N GLN A 344 0.49 -15.98 11.30
CA GLN A 344 1.83 -16.45 11.56
C GLN A 344 2.83 -15.37 11.14
N ALA A 345 3.77 -15.04 12.02
CA ALA A 345 4.85 -14.13 11.68
C ALA A 345 6.21 -14.73 12.03
N GLY A 346 7.18 -14.54 11.15
CA GLY A 346 8.57 -14.92 11.37
C GLY A 346 9.49 -13.73 11.17
N LEU A 347 10.42 -13.52 12.11
CA LEU A 347 11.40 -12.45 12.11
C LEU A 347 12.80 -13.03 11.94
N SER A 348 13.57 -12.49 10.99
CA SER A 348 14.99 -12.83 10.81
C SER A 348 15.86 -12.28 11.94
N CYS A 349 17.13 -12.68 11.98
CA CYS A 349 18.14 -11.91 12.65
C CYS A 349 18.30 -10.52 12.01
N GLU A 350 18.91 -9.61 12.76
CA GLU A 350 19.29 -8.29 12.29
C GLU A 350 20.48 -8.36 11.33
N PHE A 351 20.53 -7.44 10.35
CA PHE A 351 21.62 -7.32 9.40
C PHE A 351 21.89 -5.88 8.99
N TYR A 352 22.98 -5.64 8.26
CA TYR A 352 23.44 -4.29 7.92
C TYR A 352 23.67 -4.08 6.41
N ASP A 353 23.80 -5.13 5.64
CA ASP A 353 23.99 -5.08 4.19
C ASP A 353 22.76 -5.62 3.48
N LEU A 354 22.08 -4.77 2.73
CA LEU A 354 20.85 -5.12 2.04
C LEU A 354 21.08 -6.17 0.94
N SER A 355 22.28 -6.32 0.44
CA SER A 355 22.62 -7.40 -0.52
C SER A 355 22.42 -8.81 0.06
N GLU A 356 22.39 -8.93 1.38
CA GLU A 356 22.18 -10.19 2.09
C GLU A 356 20.68 -10.53 2.35
N LEU A 357 19.78 -9.68 1.88
CA LEU A 357 18.34 -9.80 2.17
C LEU A 357 17.77 -11.18 1.87
N GLY A 358 18.22 -11.84 0.81
CA GLY A 358 17.80 -13.20 0.47
C GLY A 358 18.04 -14.21 1.57
N PHE A 359 19.20 -14.14 2.26
CA PHE A 359 19.51 -15.04 3.38
C PHE A 359 18.61 -14.74 4.60
N PHE A 360 18.34 -13.48 4.86
CA PHE A 360 17.48 -13.09 5.98
C PHE A 360 15.99 -13.34 5.67
N PHE A 361 15.61 -13.33 4.41
CA PHE A 361 14.31 -13.80 3.96
C PHE A 361 14.11 -15.29 4.30
N GLU A 362 15.11 -16.15 4.02
CA GLU A 362 15.05 -17.58 4.37
C GLU A 362 15.01 -17.80 5.90
N GLN A 363 15.74 -17.00 6.67
CA GLN A 363 15.63 -17.02 8.14
C GLN A 363 14.22 -16.71 8.62
N ALA A 364 13.60 -15.64 8.08
CA ALA A 364 12.24 -15.28 8.43
C ALA A 364 11.22 -16.34 7.99
N MET A 365 11.46 -17.01 6.85
CA MET A 365 10.65 -18.16 6.40
C MET A 365 10.71 -19.31 7.38
N ARG A 366 11.90 -19.63 7.86
CA ARG A 366 12.12 -20.70 8.84
C ARG A 366 11.41 -20.37 10.16
N ALA A 367 11.62 -19.15 10.66
CA ALA A 367 10.98 -18.68 11.88
C ALA A 367 9.46 -18.71 11.77
N LYS A 368 8.90 -18.23 10.65
CA LYS A 368 7.46 -18.26 10.38
C LYS A 368 6.89 -19.68 10.44
N SER A 369 7.61 -20.65 9.88
CA SER A 369 7.15 -22.05 9.85
C SER A 369 7.07 -22.69 11.23
N ALA A 370 7.82 -22.18 12.20
CA ALA A 370 7.80 -22.63 13.58
C ALA A 370 6.83 -21.80 14.47
N SER A 371 6.19 -20.74 13.90
CA SER A 371 5.26 -19.90 14.67
C SER A 371 3.98 -20.66 15.01
N THR A 372 3.64 -20.67 16.29
CA THR A 372 2.36 -21.18 16.82
C THR A 372 1.38 -20.03 17.12
N GLY A 373 1.70 -18.81 16.72
CA GLY A 373 1.02 -17.56 16.97
C GLY A 373 1.99 -16.47 17.42
N GLY A 374 1.75 -15.21 17.05
CA GLY A 374 2.68 -14.13 17.34
C GLY A 374 3.92 -14.10 16.42
N VAL A 375 4.98 -13.40 16.86
CA VAL A 375 6.25 -13.28 16.10
C VAL A 375 7.22 -14.37 16.60
N ALA A 376 7.45 -15.38 15.77
CA ALA A 376 8.56 -16.32 16.00
C ALA A 376 9.86 -15.69 15.51
N ARG A 377 10.92 -15.76 16.29
CA ARG A 377 12.22 -15.17 15.99
C ARG A 377 13.19 -16.26 15.53
N PHE A 378 13.89 -16.01 14.44
CA PHE A 378 14.95 -16.92 14.01
C PHE A 378 16.05 -17.04 15.08
N TYR A 379 16.28 -15.98 15.83
CA TYR A 379 17.23 -15.96 16.94
C TYR A 379 17.01 -17.13 17.93
N ASP A 380 15.75 -17.46 18.20
CA ASP A 380 15.39 -18.51 19.18
C ASP A 380 15.64 -19.95 18.67
N MET A 381 15.83 -20.11 17.34
CA MET A 381 16.10 -21.40 16.71
C MET A 381 17.42 -21.43 15.92
N ALA A 382 18.24 -20.39 16.04
CA ALA A 382 19.44 -20.21 15.26
C ALA A 382 20.47 -21.34 15.52
N VAL A 383 20.54 -21.85 16.73
CA VAL A 383 21.44 -22.98 17.07
C VAL A 383 21.01 -24.26 16.33
N ASP A 384 19.72 -24.56 16.35
CA ASP A 384 19.18 -25.74 15.64
C ASP A 384 19.43 -25.63 14.13
N TYR A 385 19.19 -24.42 13.57
CA TYR A 385 19.47 -24.14 12.16
C TYR A 385 20.95 -24.31 11.81
N LEU A 386 21.88 -23.86 12.65
CA LEU A 386 23.31 -24.04 12.45
C LEU A 386 23.73 -25.52 12.47
N MET A 387 23.08 -26.31 13.32
CA MET A 387 23.34 -27.75 13.40
C MET A 387 22.81 -28.51 12.17
N GLU A 388 21.68 -28.06 11.61
CA GLU A 388 21.08 -28.70 10.44
C GLU A 388 21.78 -28.30 9.10
N ASN A 389 22.31 -27.07 9.03
CA ASN A 389 22.79 -26.45 7.80
C ASN A 389 24.25 -26.02 7.90
N THR A 390 25.16 -26.82 7.37
CA THR A 390 26.61 -26.52 7.34
C THR A 390 27.06 -25.77 6.06
N GLY A 391 26.12 -25.33 5.19
CA GLY A 391 26.39 -24.67 3.93
C GLY A 391 26.98 -23.24 4.05
N PRO A 392 27.21 -22.55 2.91
CA PRO A 392 27.82 -21.19 2.91
C PRO A 392 26.96 -20.15 3.66
N GLN A 393 25.68 -20.37 3.82
CA GLN A 393 24.75 -19.50 4.55
C GLN A 393 24.99 -19.46 6.08
N ARG A 394 25.84 -20.36 6.60
CA ARG A 394 26.17 -20.43 8.03
C ARG A 394 26.67 -19.12 8.63
N LEU A 395 27.35 -18.28 7.83
CA LEU A 395 27.82 -16.98 8.29
C LEU A 395 26.67 -15.99 8.58
N CYS A 396 25.59 -16.08 7.78
CA CYS A 396 24.40 -15.25 8.00
C CYS A 396 23.56 -15.71 9.18
N ALA A 397 23.73 -16.96 9.62
CA ALA A 397 23.08 -17.49 10.81
C ALA A 397 23.86 -17.20 12.11
N CYS A 398 25.09 -16.69 12.04
CA CYS A 398 25.83 -16.26 13.22
C CYS A 398 25.14 -15.07 13.91
N GLU A 399 25.39 -14.93 15.20
CA GLU A 399 24.84 -13.82 15.98
C GLU A 399 25.26 -12.48 15.36
N PRO A 400 24.31 -11.58 15.06
CA PRO A 400 24.57 -10.41 14.20
C PRO A 400 25.61 -9.43 14.76
N THR A 401 25.57 -9.16 16.08
CA THR A 401 26.54 -8.25 16.71
C THR A 401 27.93 -8.85 16.73
N LEU A 402 28.03 -10.14 16.99
CA LEU A 402 29.29 -10.87 17.00
C LEU A 402 29.90 -10.92 15.61
N ARG A 403 29.11 -11.15 14.56
CA ARG A 403 29.50 -11.10 13.16
C ARG A 403 30.03 -9.71 12.77
N ARG A 404 29.33 -8.65 13.16
CA ARG A 404 29.77 -7.28 12.93
C ARG A 404 31.12 -7.01 13.60
N MET A 405 31.27 -7.37 14.87
CA MET A 405 32.51 -7.20 15.62
C MET A 405 33.68 -7.94 14.97
N TRP A 406 33.40 -9.14 14.41
CA TRP A 406 34.40 -9.91 13.68
C TRP A 406 34.89 -9.18 12.43
N ASN A 407 33.97 -8.66 11.63
CA ASN A 407 34.25 -7.96 10.36
C ASN A 407 34.92 -6.60 10.58
N GLU A 408 34.61 -5.90 11.67
CA GLU A 408 35.28 -4.63 12.02
C GLU A 408 36.73 -4.81 12.42
N GLY A 409 37.14 -6.01 12.85
CA GLY A 409 38.53 -6.31 13.19
C GLY A 409 39.03 -5.68 14.49
N GLY A 410 40.35 -5.59 14.65
CA GLY A 410 41.01 -4.93 15.78
C GLY A 410 40.53 -5.39 17.15
N ASP A 411 40.30 -4.45 18.07
CA ASP A 411 39.87 -4.73 19.44
C ASP A 411 38.50 -5.41 19.53
N LYS A 412 37.61 -5.18 18.57
CA LYS A 412 36.28 -5.80 18.52
C LYS A 412 36.41 -7.29 18.22
N ARG A 413 37.25 -7.65 17.28
CA ARG A 413 37.55 -9.05 16.97
C ARG A 413 38.22 -9.75 18.16
N MET A 414 39.12 -9.08 18.88
CA MET A 414 39.70 -9.60 20.11
C MET A 414 38.64 -9.83 21.19
N GLY A 415 37.57 -9.02 21.21
CA GLY A 415 36.39 -9.25 22.05
C GLY A 415 35.69 -10.56 21.73
N VAL A 416 35.47 -10.87 20.43
CA VAL A 416 34.89 -12.15 19.97
C VAL A 416 35.75 -13.34 20.39
N LEU A 417 37.06 -13.26 20.20
CA LEU A 417 37.99 -14.33 20.62
C LEU A 417 38.02 -14.51 22.14
N THR A 418 37.92 -13.39 22.89
CA THR A 418 37.80 -13.43 24.35
C THR A 418 36.55 -14.13 24.83
N LEU A 419 35.39 -13.79 24.21
CA LEU A 419 34.13 -14.45 24.50
C LEU A 419 34.16 -15.95 24.17
N LYS A 420 34.68 -16.29 22.98
CA LYS A 420 34.86 -17.70 22.57
C LYS A 420 35.67 -18.50 23.58
N ALA A 421 36.81 -17.98 24.02
CA ALA A 421 37.64 -18.63 25.01
C ALA A 421 36.92 -18.77 26.37
N TYR A 422 36.22 -17.72 26.80
CA TYR A 422 35.47 -17.72 28.05
C TYR A 422 34.33 -18.75 28.04
N LEU A 423 33.53 -18.81 26.98
CA LEU A 423 32.46 -19.78 26.86
C LEU A 423 32.98 -21.21 26.63
N GLY A 424 34.07 -21.36 25.87
CA GLY A 424 34.71 -22.65 25.65
C GLY A 424 35.34 -23.28 26.90
N GLU A 425 35.73 -22.44 27.86
CA GLU A 425 36.26 -22.87 29.17
C GLU A 425 35.16 -22.86 30.26
N GLU A 426 33.91 -23.10 29.89
CA GLU A 426 32.76 -23.20 30.82
C GLU A 426 32.66 -22.01 31.78
N ARG A 427 32.92 -20.81 31.25
CA ARG A 427 32.90 -19.52 31.97
C ARG A 427 33.95 -19.40 33.09
N SER A 428 34.96 -20.25 33.07
CA SER A 428 36.06 -20.14 34.02
C SER A 428 37.01 -19.01 33.61
N SER A 429 36.92 -17.87 34.32
CA SER A 429 37.81 -16.73 34.07
C SER A 429 39.30 -17.09 34.23
N LYS A 430 39.62 -18.05 35.09
CA LYS A 430 40.99 -18.51 35.28
C LYS A 430 41.48 -19.26 34.05
N ARG A 431 40.78 -20.33 33.60
CA ARG A 431 41.17 -21.14 32.45
C ARG A 431 41.18 -20.33 31.16
N ALA A 432 40.18 -19.47 30.98
CA ALA A 432 40.11 -18.63 29.77
C ALA A 432 41.23 -17.59 29.69
N SER A 433 41.63 -16.98 30.83
CA SER A 433 42.72 -16.02 30.86
C SER A 433 44.08 -16.69 30.61
N GLU A 434 44.29 -17.89 31.15
CA GLU A 434 45.46 -18.71 30.86
C GLU A 434 45.56 -19.07 29.35
N LYS A 435 44.43 -19.48 28.73
CA LYS A 435 44.36 -19.80 27.31
C LYS A 435 44.63 -18.61 26.39
N LEU A 436 44.25 -17.42 26.79
CA LEU A 436 44.47 -16.19 26.03
C LEU A 436 45.77 -15.48 26.38
N PHE A 437 46.53 -15.99 27.34
CA PHE A 437 47.76 -15.39 27.83
C PHE A 437 47.57 -13.94 28.33
N ILE A 438 46.42 -13.66 29.03
CA ILE A 438 46.11 -12.34 29.60
C ILE A 438 45.84 -12.46 31.12
N HIS A 439 45.93 -11.34 31.81
CA HIS A 439 45.59 -11.34 33.25
C HIS A 439 44.09 -11.56 33.48
N LYS A 440 43.72 -12.27 34.52
CA LYS A 440 42.32 -12.57 34.88
C LYS A 440 41.43 -11.32 34.98
N ASN A 441 41.96 -10.23 35.52
CA ASN A 441 41.23 -8.97 35.61
C ASN A 441 40.91 -8.37 34.26
N THR A 442 41.83 -8.46 33.32
CA THR A 442 41.65 -8.00 31.91
C THR A 442 40.55 -8.80 31.24
N LEU A 443 40.52 -10.11 31.43
CA LEU A 443 39.44 -10.96 30.91
C LEU A 443 38.10 -10.60 31.53
N THR A 444 38.03 -10.47 32.84
CA THR A 444 36.80 -10.12 33.58
C THR A 444 36.26 -8.75 33.11
N TYR A 445 37.13 -7.78 32.93
CA TYR A 445 36.77 -6.46 32.41
C TYR A 445 36.19 -6.57 31.00
N ARG A 446 36.86 -7.27 30.07
CA ARG A 446 36.40 -7.47 28.70
C ARG A 446 35.03 -8.18 28.64
N ILE A 447 34.82 -9.22 29.40
CA ILE A 447 33.54 -9.94 29.45
C ILE A 447 32.44 -9.04 30.03
N LYS A 448 32.73 -8.28 31.08
CA LYS A 448 31.77 -7.32 31.65
C LYS A 448 31.38 -6.27 30.61
N TYR A 449 32.36 -5.66 29.96
CA TYR A 449 32.16 -4.68 28.90
C TYR A 449 31.30 -5.25 27.75
N LEU A 450 31.57 -6.48 27.31
CA LEU A 450 30.81 -7.17 26.29
C LEU A 450 29.34 -7.35 26.72
N LYS A 451 29.10 -7.83 27.94
CA LYS A 451 27.74 -7.99 28.48
C LYS A 451 26.96 -6.66 28.52
N GLU A 452 27.61 -5.60 28.99
CA GLU A 452 26.98 -4.27 29.12
C GLU A 452 26.72 -3.62 27.75
N SER A 453 27.63 -3.77 26.79
CA SER A 453 27.52 -3.14 25.47
C SER A 453 26.60 -3.88 24.51
N THR A 454 26.38 -5.19 24.68
CA THR A 454 25.60 -6.03 23.79
C THR A 454 24.26 -6.47 24.37
N GLY A 455 24.13 -6.46 25.70
CA GLY A 455 22.95 -6.94 26.39
C GLY A 455 22.84 -8.48 26.47
N TRP A 456 23.87 -9.23 26.13
CA TRP A 456 23.82 -10.70 26.14
C TRP A 456 23.64 -11.26 27.55
N ASP A 457 22.59 -12.08 27.75
CA ASP A 457 22.41 -12.87 28.97
C ASP A 457 23.22 -14.16 28.90
N LEU A 458 24.43 -14.12 29.46
CA LEU A 458 25.31 -15.30 29.53
C LEU A 458 24.89 -16.32 30.64
N GLU A 459 23.80 -16.08 31.35
CA GLU A 459 23.20 -17.09 32.24
C GLU A 459 22.24 -17.99 31.46
N ASN A 460 21.66 -17.52 30.35
CA ASN A 460 20.87 -18.33 29.45
C ASN A 460 21.74 -19.30 28.63
N THR A 461 21.48 -20.59 28.77
CA THR A 461 22.25 -21.66 28.11
C THR A 461 22.17 -21.57 26.57
N TYR A 462 20.99 -21.33 26.03
CA TYR A 462 20.78 -21.21 24.60
C TYR A 462 21.60 -20.07 23.98
N ILE A 463 21.59 -18.90 24.63
CA ILE A 463 22.37 -17.73 24.20
C ILE A 463 23.88 -18.05 24.23
N ARG A 464 24.35 -18.71 25.29
CA ARG A 464 25.77 -19.14 25.36
C ARG A 464 26.15 -20.04 24.20
N ASP A 465 25.33 -21.05 23.90
CA ASP A 465 25.61 -22.00 22.84
C ASP A 465 25.60 -21.32 21.47
N TYR A 466 24.65 -20.42 21.24
CA TYR A 466 24.58 -19.65 20.02
C TYR A 466 25.81 -18.75 19.81
N LEU A 467 26.22 -18.01 20.84
CA LEU A 467 27.42 -17.18 20.80
C LEU A 467 28.69 -18.01 20.59
N ARG A 468 28.81 -19.15 21.29
CA ARG A 468 29.95 -20.05 21.17
C ARG A 468 30.07 -20.63 19.77
N LEU A 469 28.96 -21.13 19.19
CA LEU A 469 28.91 -21.66 17.84
C LEU A 469 29.18 -20.58 16.78
N SER A 470 28.58 -19.41 16.94
CA SER A 470 28.81 -18.27 16.03
C SER A 470 30.27 -17.85 16.00
N ALA A 471 30.90 -17.69 17.15
CA ALA A 471 32.33 -17.35 17.25
C ALA A 471 33.22 -18.43 16.63
N TYR A 472 32.88 -19.69 16.80
CA TYR A 472 33.59 -20.83 16.18
C TYR A 472 33.49 -20.78 14.63
N ILE A 473 32.28 -20.56 14.09
CA ILE A 473 32.03 -20.50 12.65
C ILE A 473 32.78 -19.34 12.00
N LEU A 474 32.74 -18.14 12.62
CA LEU A 474 33.42 -16.95 12.13
C LEU A 474 34.93 -17.17 12.00
N GLU A 475 35.56 -17.70 13.04
CA GLU A 475 36.99 -17.99 13.03
C GLU A 475 37.38 -19.04 11.98
N LYS A 476 36.58 -20.11 11.83
CA LYS A 476 36.86 -21.20 10.86
C LYS A 476 36.65 -20.74 9.41
N SER A 477 35.74 -19.84 9.15
CA SER A 477 35.46 -19.33 7.80
C SER A 477 36.63 -18.53 7.24
N GLU A 478 37.29 -17.74 8.06
CA GLU A 478 38.49 -16.98 7.65
C GLU A 478 39.68 -17.89 7.32
N ILE A 479 39.88 -18.94 8.13
CA ILE A 479 40.93 -19.92 7.86
C ILE A 479 40.72 -20.62 6.51
N ALA A 480 39.45 -20.78 6.08
CA ALA A 480 39.13 -21.38 4.78
C ALA A 480 39.35 -20.41 3.60
N GLU A 481 39.18 -19.08 3.80
CA GLU A 481 39.47 -18.06 2.78
C GLU A 481 40.97 -17.82 2.59
N ILE A 482 41.76 -17.90 3.66
CA ILE A 482 43.22 -17.75 3.61
C ILE A 482 43.89 -18.98 2.93
N ARG A 483 43.20 -20.11 2.85
CA ARG A 483 43.70 -21.35 2.22
C ARG A 483 43.26 -21.53 0.75
N LYS A 484 42.47 -20.61 0.21
CA LYS A 484 42.14 -20.49 -1.21
C LYS A 484 43.01 -19.45 -1.88
#